data_f01c42bec032fd83d75829cf0cd215df
#
_entry.id   f01c42bec032fd83d75829cf0cd215df
#
_cell.length_a   1.000
_cell.length_b   1.000
_cell.length_c   1.000
_cell.angle_alpha   90.00
_cell.angle_beta   90.00
_cell.angle_gamma   90.00
#
_symmetry.space_group_name_H-M   'P 1'
#
loop_
_entity.id
_entity.type
_entity.pdbx_description
1 polymer ?
#
loop_
_entity_poly.entity_id
_entity_poly.type
_entity_poly.pdbx_seq_one_letter_code
_entity_poly.pdbx_strand_id
1 'polypeptide(L)'
;MPTVHLLDYVAGNIRSLVNAIEKLGYQVDWIKSPEDVARAEKLILPGVGHFGHCMSQLSQAGYLPAIRAHIDSGKPFMAICVGLQVLFEGSVEDPDVPGLSLIKSSLGRFDDSDKSVPHIGWNSANTGGKLMYDLRPESKYYYVHTYREAYRKGELEAQGWTVATGTYGNETFVGAVAKGNIFATQFHPEKSGVAGLRAIRAFLTGEGAKSLGSPAPGAASEASDSKDGLTRRVIACLDVRTNDQGDLVVTKGDQYDVREKGSDRNVRNLGKPVELAKRYYEDGADEVTFLNITSFRDCPLADLPMLEIVRQTSQTVFVPLTIGGGIRDTVDTDGTKVSALEIATMYFKSGADKVSIGSDAVLAAEEYYSLGRKLFGNTAIEQISRAYGNQAVVVSIDPKRVYVPNGSDATRHATIETRFPGPRGERYCWYACTIKGGRETRDMDVVELVQAVEAMGAGEILLNSIDKDGTNSGFDLELIDQVKAAVKIPVIASSGAGNPGHFEEVFNKTRTDAALGAGMFHRCEFTVKQVKDYLQEKGLVVRQFEGDL
;
A
#
# COMPACT_ATOMS: atom_id res chain seq x y z
N MET A 1 -6.42 19.56 25.40
CA MET A 1 -5.34 19.11 24.49
C MET A 1 -5.13 20.18 23.44
N PRO A 2 -3.91 20.40 22.95
CA PRO A 2 -3.67 21.32 21.85
C PRO A 2 -4.36 20.80 20.58
N THR A 3 -4.77 21.72 19.70
CA THR A 3 -5.59 21.40 18.53
C THR A 3 -4.81 21.65 17.25
N VAL A 4 -5.03 20.81 16.25
CA VAL A 4 -4.58 20.98 14.87
C VAL A 4 -5.80 20.91 13.93
N HIS A 5 -5.77 21.70 12.88
CA HIS A 5 -6.88 21.76 11.92
C HIS A 5 -6.58 20.88 10.71
N LEU A 6 -7.52 20.03 10.36
CA LEU A 6 -7.41 19.07 9.28
C LEU A 6 -8.48 19.37 8.22
N LEU A 7 -8.05 19.55 6.98
CA LEU A 7 -8.96 19.89 5.89
C LEU A 7 -9.73 18.64 5.43
N ASP A 8 -11.04 18.72 5.45
CA ASP A 8 -11.95 17.66 4.99
C ASP A 8 -12.43 17.97 3.56
N TYR A 9 -11.85 17.28 2.58
CA TYR A 9 -12.22 17.44 1.16
C TYR A 9 -12.42 16.10 0.45
N VAL A 10 -12.86 15.07 1.18
CA VAL A 10 -13.06 13.72 0.63
C VAL A 10 -11.74 13.02 0.23
N ALA A 11 -10.73 13.08 1.09
CA ALA A 11 -9.55 12.23 0.97
C ALA A 11 -9.87 10.77 1.34
N GLY A 12 -9.09 9.81 0.85
CA GLY A 12 -9.26 8.39 1.15
C GLY A 12 -9.10 8.06 2.65
N ASN A 13 -8.03 7.37 3.02
CA ASN A 13 -7.77 7.01 4.43
C ASN A 13 -7.26 8.21 5.25
N ILE A 14 -8.18 9.02 5.75
CA ILE A 14 -7.86 10.11 6.66
C ILE A 14 -7.80 9.65 8.13
N ARG A 15 -8.43 8.51 8.45
CA ARG A 15 -8.50 7.97 9.82
C ARG A 15 -7.11 7.70 10.41
N SER A 16 -6.19 7.16 9.62
CA SER A 16 -4.83 6.89 10.09
C SER A 16 -4.08 8.16 10.47
N LEU A 17 -4.28 9.26 9.75
CA LEU A 17 -3.70 10.55 10.12
C LEU A 17 -4.30 11.10 11.42
N VAL A 18 -5.62 11.01 11.57
CA VAL A 18 -6.30 11.38 12.83
C VAL A 18 -5.74 10.57 14.00
N ASN A 19 -5.64 9.24 13.85
CA ASN A 19 -5.11 8.37 14.89
C ASN A 19 -3.64 8.71 15.24
N ALA A 20 -2.81 9.05 14.26
CA ALA A 20 -1.43 9.49 14.48
C ALA A 20 -1.36 10.81 15.27
N ILE A 21 -2.20 11.78 14.93
CA ILE A 21 -2.30 13.07 15.63
C ILE A 21 -2.78 12.87 17.07
N GLU A 22 -3.81 12.06 17.29
CA GLU A 22 -4.35 11.75 18.61
C GLU A 22 -3.34 11.00 19.49
N LYS A 23 -2.59 10.05 18.92
CA LYS A 23 -1.49 9.36 19.61
C LYS A 23 -0.41 10.32 20.11
N LEU A 24 -0.20 11.43 19.41
CA LEU A 24 0.74 12.47 19.78
C LEU A 24 0.18 13.48 20.80
N GLY A 25 -1.05 13.27 21.29
CA GLY A 25 -1.67 14.10 22.32
C GLY A 25 -2.33 15.37 21.80
N TYR A 26 -2.65 15.44 20.52
CA TYR A 26 -3.39 16.55 19.89
C TYR A 26 -4.81 16.13 19.54
N GLN A 27 -5.71 17.11 19.47
CA GLN A 27 -7.07 16.94 18.95
C GLN A 27 -7.17 17.47 17.53
N VAL A 28 -7.97 16.81 16.70
CA VAL A 28 -8.27 17.27 15.34
C VAL A 28 -9.53 18.13 15.36
N ASP A 29 -9.42 19.34 14.83
CA ASP A 29 -10.55 20.19 14.49
C ASP A 29 -10.71 20.23 12.97
N TRP A 30 -11.89 19.83 12.48
CA TRP A 30 -12.16 19.67 11.08
C TRP A 30 -12.47 21.01 10.40
N ILE A 31 -11.78 21.27 9.30
CA ILE A 31 -12.10 22.35 8.37
C ILE A 31 -13.10 21.83 7.35
N LYS A 32 -14.34 22.28 7.44
CA LYS A 32 -15.45 21.84 6.59
C LYS A 32 -15.89 22.88 5.57
N SER A 33 -15.39 24.11 5.70
CA SER A 33 -15.65 25.20 4.78
C SER A 33 -14.40 26.07 4.58
N PRO A 34 -14.29 26.83 3.48
CA PRO A 34 -13.18 27.78 3.28
C PRO A 34 -13.06 28.83 4.38
N GLU A 35 -14.19 29.29 4.96
CA GLU A 35 -14.24 30.26 6.04
C GLU A 35 -13.60 29.74 7.33
N ASP A 36 -13.71 28.42 7.56
CA ASP A 36 -13.08 27.76 8.72
C ASP A 36 -11.55 27.83 8.67
N VAL A 37 -10.95 27.91 7.49
CA VAL A 37 -9.48 27.98 7.33
C VAL A 37 -8.90 29.21 8.05
N ALA A 38 -9.61 30.31 8.13
CA ALA A 38 -9.14 31.54 8.78
C ALA A 38 -8.89 31.34 10.29
N ARG A 39 -9.62 30.44 10.96
CA ARG A 39 -9.47 30.14 12.39
C ARG A 39 -8.33 29.14 12.66
N ALA A 40 -7.83 28.47 11.62
CA ALA A 40 -6.77 27.49 11.79
C ALA A 40 -5.46 28.12 12.25
N GLU A 41 -4.91 27.61 13.35
CA GLU A 41 -3.57 27.98 13.84
C GLU A 41 -2.47 27.11 13.21
N LYS A 42 -2.77 25.84 12.97
CA LYS A 42 -1.95 24.90 12.18
C LYS A 42 -2.89 24.15 11.26
N LEU A 43 -2.60 24.13 9.97
CA LEU A 43 -3.42 23.49 8.95
C LEU A 43 -2.69 22.31 8.33
N ILE A 44 -3.37 21.16 8.25
CA ILE A 44 -2.89 19.99 7.51
C ILE A 44 -3.80 19.76 6.30
N LEU A 45 -3.19 19.68 5.11
CA LEU A 45 -3.80 19.23 3.87
C LEU A 45 -3.40 17.77 3.63
N PRO A 46 -4.27 16.81 3.95
CA PRO A 46 -4.02 15.42 3.58
C PRO A 46 -4.18 15.25 2.08
N GLY A 47 -3.63 14.20 1.52
CA GLY A 47 -3.82 13.94 0.09
C GLY A 47 -3.68 12.46 -0.23
N VAL A 48 -4.75 11.88 -0.80
CA VAL A 48 -4.78 10.53 -1.36
C VAL A 48 -5.49 10.59 -2.71
N GLY A 49 -5.01 9.83 -3.69
CA GLY A 49 -5.65 9.66 -4.96
C GLY A 49 -5.01 10.47 -6.10
N HIS A 50 -5.84 10.91 -7.03
CA HIS A 50 -5.45 11.52 -8.30
C HIS A 50 -5.28 13.05 -8.16
N PHE A 51 -4.21 13.61 -8.75
CA PHE A 51 -3.89 15.05 -8.70
C PHE A 51 -5.06 15.93 -9.16
N GLY A 52 -5.56 15.68 -10.36
CA GLY A 52 -6.65 16.46 -10.94
C GLY A 52 -7.95 16.35 -10.16
N HIS A 53 -8.25 15.18 -9.58
CA HIS A 53 -9.40 15.00 -8.71
C HIS A 53 -9.27 15.86 -7.43
N CYS A 54 -8.11 15.82 -6.77
CA CYS A 54 -7.83 16.65 -5.60
C CYS A 54 -8.00 18.14 -5.91
N MET A 55 -7.36 18.63 -6.98
CA MET A 55 -7.46 20.03 -7.39
C MET A 55 -8.90 20.44 -7.71
N SER A 56 -9.66 19.59 -8.38
CA SER A 56 -11.07 19.83 -8.70
C SER A 56 -11.91 19.96 -7.44
N GLN A 57 -11.75 19.06 -6.47
CA GLN A 57 -12.46 19.12 -5.20
C GLN A 57 -12.13 20.38 -4.41
N LEU A 58 -10.85 20.73 -4.28
CA LEU A 58 -10.39 21.94 -3.59
C LEU A 58 -10.91 23.22 -4.27
N SER A 59 -10.92 23.24 -5.60
CA SER A 59 -11.41 24.37 -6.39
C SER A 59 -12.93 24.56 -6.28
N GLN A 60 -13.69 23.48 -6.50
CA GLN A 60 -15.17 23.50 -6.44
C GLN A 60 -15.67 23.88 -5.04
N ALA A 61 -15.00 23.42 -4.00
CA ALA A 61 -15.32 23.77 -2.61
C ALA A 61 -14.78 25.14 -2.19
N GLY A 62 -14.03 25.86 -3.05
CA GLY A 62 -13.52 27.20 -2.76
C GLY A 62 -12.32 27.26 -1.81
N TYR A 63 -11.65 26.15 -1.55
CA TYR A 63 -10.53 26.09 -0.59
C TYR A 63 -9.24 26.75 -1.08
N LEU A 64 -8.98 26.81 -2.39
CA LEU A 64 -7.68 27.26 -2.92
C LEU A 64 -7.27 28.66 -2.46
N PRO A 65 -8.14 29.70 -2.52
CA PRO A 65 -7.80 31.02 -2.00
C PRO A 65 -7.57 31.03 -0.48
N ALA A 66 -8.35 30.26 0.27
CA ALA A 66 -8.25 30.19 1.74
C ALA A 66 -6.95 29.52 2.19
N ILE A 67 -6.55 28.41 1.53
CA ILE A 67 -5.26 27.75 1.77
C ILE A 67 -4.11 28.70 1.47
N ARG A 68 -4.15 29.42 0.35
CA ARG A 68 -3.12 30.42 0.02
C ARG A 68 -3.04 31.53 1.07
N ALA A 69 -4.17 32.09 1.47
CA ALA A 69 -4.21 33.11 2.53
C ALA A 69 -3.64 32.60 3.86
N HIS A 70 -3.93 31.35 4.24
CA HIS A 70 -3.35 30.73 5.43
C HIS A 70 -1.82 30.64 5.34
N ILE A 71 -1.29 30.18 4.21
CA ILE A 71 0.17 30.07 3.96
C ILE A 71 0.81 31.47 4.00
N ASP A 72 0.24 32.45 3.31
CA ASP A 72 0.76 33.82 3.22
C ASP A 72 0.72 34.54 4.58
N SER A 73 -0.16 34.13 5.49
CA SER A 73 -0.21 34.64 6.86
C SER A 73 0.96 34.17 7.75
N GLY A 74 1.79 33.25 7.26
CA GLY A 74 2.91 32.68 7.99
C GLY A 74 2.53 31.60 9.01
N LYS A 75 1.28 31.18 9.07
CA LYS A 75 0.83 30.09 9.97
C LYS A 75 1.31 28.74 9.47
N PRO A 76 1.64 27.77 10.38
CA PRO A 76 2.13 26.45 10.02
C PRO A 76 1.17 25.69 9.08
N PHE A 77 1.72 25.18 8.00
CA PHE A 77 1.01 24.40 6.99
C PHE A 77 1.76 23.12 6.66
N MET A 78 1.08 21.99 6.76
CA MET A 78 1.61 20.68 6.37
C MET A 78 0.79 20.10 5.22
N ALA A 79 1.46 19.48 4.25
CA ALA A 79 0.81 18.80 3.14
C ALA A 79 1.40 17.40 2.94
N ILE A 80 0.54 16.40 2.66
CA ILE A 80 0.92 15.00 2.60
C ILE A 80 0.56 14.41 1.24
N CYS A 81 1.51 13.74 0.59
CA CYS A 81 1.38 13.00 -0.66
C CYS A 81 0.80 13.87 -1.79
N VAL A 82 -0.44 13.65 -2.25
CA VAL A 82 -1.08 14.53 -3.24
C VAL A 82 -1.18 15.96 -2.72
N GLY A 83 -1.29 16.17 -1.40
CA GLY A 83 -1.19 17.49 -0.79
C GLY A 83 0.15 18.20 -1.05
N LEU A 84 1.29 17.47 -1.06
CA LEU A 84 2.56 18.02 -1.56
C LEU A 84 2.45 18.33 -3.05
N GLN A 85 1.90 17.40 -3.84
CA GLN A 85 1.86 17.51 -5.29
C GLN A 85 1.09 18.75 -5.76
N VAL A 86 0.01 19.13 -5.09
CA VAL A 86 -0.77 20.32 -5.44
C VAL A 86 -0.02 21.64 -5.20
N LEU A 87 1.13 21.63 -4.49
CA LEU A 87 1.97 22.83 -4.33
C LEU A 87 2.76 23.19 -5.60
N PHE A 88 2.94 22.24 -6.53
CA PHE A 88 3.63 22.41 -7.80
C PHE A 88 2.77 23.16 -8.83
N GLU A 89 3.32 23.42 -10.00
CA GLU A 89 2.62 24.10 -11.10
C GLU A 89 1.58 23.21 -11.77
N GLY A 90 1.83 21.89 -11.81
CA GLY A 90 0.94 20.91 -12.43
C GLY A 90 1.54 19.50 -12.40
N SER A 91 0.85 18.57 -13.04
CA SER A 91 1.24 17.16 -13.13
C SER A 91 0.90 16.61 -14.52
N VAL A 92 1.77 15.75 -15.06
CA VAL A 92 1.45 15.00 -16.29
C VAL A 92 0.32 13.97 -16.06
N GLU A 93 -0.10 13.75 -14.82
CA GLU A 93 -1.28 12.95 -14.50
C GLU A 93 -2.57 13.59 -15.02
N ASP A 94 -2.66 14.93 -14.95
CA ASP A 94 -3.75 15.72 -15.50
C ASP A 94 -3.19 17.05 -16.01
N PRO A 95 -2.68 17.09 -17.27
CA PRO A 95 -1.92 18.22 -17.78
C PRO A 95 -2.70 19.56 -17.86
N ASP A 96 -4.02 19.47 -17.94
CA ASP A 96 -4.90 20.64 -18.10
C ASP A 96 -5.27 21.27 -16.75
N VAL A 97 -4.91 20.63 -15.62
CA VAL A 97 -5.23 21.09 -14.28
C VAL A 97 -4.01 21.74 -13.62
N PRO A 98 -4.03 23.07 -13.37
CA PRO A 98 -2.94 23.74 -12.67
C PRO A 98 -2.95 23.44 -11.17
N GLY A 99 -1.76 23.37 -10.56
CA GLY A 99 -1.60 23.34 -9.10
C GLY A 99 -1.57 24.74 -8.48
N LEU A 100 -1.17 24.82 -7.20
CA LEU A 100 -1.04 26.09 -6.47
C LEU A 100 0.16 26.94 -6.92
N SER A 101 1.09 26.38 -7.66
CA SER A 101 2.29 27.06 -8.18
C SER A 101 3.14 27.76 -7.11
N LEU A 102 3.19 27.21 -5.91
CA LEU A 102 4.10 27.64 -4.84
C LEU A 102 5.53 27.14 -5.10
N ILE A 103 5.65 26.00 -5.75
CA ILE A 103 6.89 25.40 -6.22
C ILE A 103 6.91 25.49 -7.74
N LYS A 104 7.91 26.17 -8.28
CA LYS A 104 8.06 26.40 -9.73
C LYS A 104 8.69 25.20 -10.40
N SER A 105 7.92 24.15 -10.58
CA SER A 105 8.22 22.92 -11.29
C SER A 105 6.94 22.12 -11.51
N SER A 106 6.99 21.06 -12.37
CA SER A 106 5.87 20.20 -12.69
C SER A 106 6.23 18.73 -12.49
N LEU A 107 5.25 17.97 -12.00
CA LEU A 107 5.40 16.56 -11.68
C LEU A 107 5.43 15.69 -12.96
N GLY A 108 6.39 14.76 -13.02
CA GLY A 108 6.47 13.72 -14.03
C GLY A 108 6.11 12.34 -13.49
N ARG A 109 5.88 11.38 -14.38
CA ARG A 109 5.70 9.96 -14.04
C ARG A 109 7.08 9.29 -13.89
N PHE A 110 7.21 8.30 -13.00
CA PHE A 110 8.38 7.42 -12.97
C PHE A 110 8.52 6.64 -14.27
N ASP A 111 9.75 6.41 -14.70
CA ASP A 111 10.07 5.46 -15.75
C ASP A 111 9.86 4.01 -15.25
N ASP A 112 9.12 3.21 -16.01
CA ASP A 112 8.81 1.83 -15.69
C ASP A 112 9.61 0.79 -16.52
N SER A 113 10.70 1.22 -17.15
CA SER A 113 11.52 0.34 -17.97
C SER A 113 12.36 -0.64 -17.16
N ASP A 114 12.80 -0.24 -15.95
CA ASP A 114 13.70 -1.00 -15.09
C ASP A 114 13.15 -1.31 -13.68
N LYS A 115 11.97 -0.78 -13.36
CA LYS A 115 11.35 -0.91 -12.03
C LYS A 115 9.84 -0.93 -12.10
N SER A 116 9.21 -1.35 -11.02
CA SER A 116 7.75 -1.33 -10.89
C SER A 116 7.22 0.09 -10.67
N VAL A 117 6.07 0.42 -11.28
CA VAL A 117 5.34 1.69 -11.06
C VAL A 117 3.87 1.34 -10.82
N PRO A 118 3.26 1.76 -9.71
CA PRO A 118 3.68 2.76 -8.71
C PRO A 118 4.91 2.37 -7.87
N HIS A 119 5.61 3.38 -7.36
CA HIS A 119 6.54 3.21 -6.25
C HIS A 119 5.73 2.93 -4.99
N ILE A 120 5.68 1.67 -4.55
CA ILE A 120 5.02 1.22 -3.32
C ILE A 120 6.08 0.59 -2.43
N GLY A 121 6.44 1.27 -1.34
CA GLY A 121 7.46 0.73 -0.45
C GLY A 121 8.05 1.73 0.52
N TRP A 122 9.00 1.23 1.28
CA TRP A 122 9.74 2.01 2.27
C TRP A 122 11.07 2.46 1.69
N ASN A 123 11.30 3.76 1.75
CA ASN A 123 12.49 4.37 1.17
C ASN A 123 13.02 5.48 2.08
N SER A 124 14.22 5.95 1.80
CA SER A 124 14.88 7.02 2.54
C SER A 124 14.26 8.39 2.22
N ALA A 125 14.46 9.37 3.13
CA ALA A 125 14.27 10.79 2.89
C ALA A 125 15.57 11.50 3.31
N ASN A 126 16.50 11.61 2.38
CA ASN A 126 17.84 12.18 2.62
C ASN A 126 17.77 13.70 2.59
N THR A 127 18.07 14.34 3.71
CA THR A 127 18.04 15.80 3.89
C THR A 127 19.34 16.50 3.50
N GLY A 128 20.33 15.78 2.98
CA GLY A 128 21.65 16.34 2.65
C GLY A 128 22.40 16.90 3.87
N GLY A 129 22.22 16.29 5.04
CA GLY A 129 22.87 16.72 6.29
C GLY A 129 22.23 17.96 6.93
N LYS A 130 21.03 18.36 6.53
CA LYS A 130 20.26 19.46 7.14
C LYS A 130 19.19 18.94 8.07
N LEU A 131 18.88 19.68 9.14
CA LEU A 131 17.71 19.40 9.97
C LEU A 131 16.42 19.76 9.22
N MET A 132 15.45 18.82 9.22
CA MET A 132 14.17 19.00 8.57
C MET A 132 13.12 18.15 9.26
N TYR A 133 12.35 18.73 10.18
CA TYR A 133 11.21 18.09 10.86
C TYR A 133 11.48 16.67 11.39
N ASP A 134 12.65 16.48 12.02
CA ASP A 134 13.14 15.20 12.58
C ASP A 134 13.19 14.03 11.56
N LEU A 135 13.36 14.36 10.26
CA LEU A 135 13.69 13.36 9.26
C LEU A 135 15.13 12.89 9.48
N ARG A 136 15.32 11.57 9.52
CA ARG A 136 16.62 10.96 9.82
C ARG A 136 17.11 10.12 8.65
N PRO A 137 18.39 10.14 8.33
CA PRO A 137 18.95 9.44 7.17
C PRO A 137 18.84 7.91 7.28
N GLU A 138 18.88 7.36 8.50
CA GLU A 138 18.73 5.93 8.77
C GLU A 138 17.29 5.44 8.71
N SER A 139 16.32 6.32 8.89
CA SER A 139 14.89 5.98 8.91
C SER A 139 14.35 5.70 7.51
N LYS A 140 13.31 4.88 7.47
CA LYS A 140 12.55 4.59 6.24
C LYS A 140 11.12 5.12 6.38
N TYR A 141 10.63 5.69 5.28
CA TYR A 141 9.31 6.29 5.16
C TYR A 141 8.52 5.57 4.09
N TYR A 142 7.20 5.47 4.27
CA TYR A 142 6.33 4.77 3.33
C TYR A 142 5.88 5.68 2.19
N TYR A 143 6.26 5.32 0.99
CA TYR A 143 5.88 5.97 -0.27
C TYR A 143 4.88 5.11 -1.03
N VAL A 144 3.92 5.77 -1.66
CA VAL A 144 2.93 5.12 -2.51
C VAL A 144 2.47 6.11 -3.59
N HIS A 145 3.21 6.21 -4.71
CA HIS A 145 2.95 7.20 -5.75
C HIS A 145 3.50 6.79 -7.11
N THR A 146 2.85 7.25 -8.16
CA THR A 146 3.23 7.08 -9.58
C THR A 146 3.95 8.30 -10.10
N TYR A 147 3.54 9.48 -9.65
CA TYR A 147 4.05 10.78 -10.08
C TYR A 147 4.94 11.38 -9.01
N ARG A 148 5.97 12.10 -9.45
CA ARG A 148 6.99 12.66 -8.59
C ARG A 148 7.60 13.92 -9.21
N GLU A 149 8.19 14.78 -8.39
CA GLU A 149 9.17 15.76 -8.85
C GLU A 149 10.53 15.09 -8.98
N ALA A 150 11.11 15.14 -10.17
CA ALA A 150 12.49 14.71 -10.38
C ALA A 150 13.43 15.68 -9.70
N TYR A 151 14.25 15.20 -8.77
CA TYR A 151 15.21 16.09 -8.10
C TYR A 151 16.35 16.50 -9.02
N ARG A 152 16.53 17.80 -9.17
CA ARG A 152 17.67 18.43 -9.82
C ARG A 152 18.35 19.33 -8.80
N LYS A 153 19.59 18.98 -8.48
CA LYS A 153 20.36 19.66 -7.42
C LYS A 153 20.40 21.17 -7.64
N GLY A 154 19.96 21.92 -6.66
CA GLY A 154 19.97 23.37 -6.64
C GLY A 154 18.74 24.07 -7.21
N GLU A 155 17.86 23.40 -7.97
CA GLU A 155 16.69 24.05 -8.58
C GLU A 155 15.66 24.52 -7.53
N LEU A 156 15.28 23.66 -6.61
CA LEU A 156 14.34 24.00 -5.55
C LEU A 156 15.01 24.80 -4.45
N GLU A 157 16.26 24.52 -4.16
CA GLU A 157 17.05 25.26 -3.18
C GLU A 157 17.26 26.74 -3.62
N ALA A 158 17.40 27.02 -4.91
CA ALA A 158 17.45 28.38 -5.45
C ALA A 158 16.12 29.14 -5.26
N GLN A 159 15.01 28.42 -5.15
CA GLN A 159 13.72 28.97 -4.78
C GLN A 159 13.53 29.12 -3.26
N GLY A 160 14.54 28.76 -2.45
CA GLY A 160 14.56 28.83 -1.00
C GLY A 160 13.97 27.62 -0.28
N TRP A 161 13.77 26.49 -0.97
CA TRP A 161 13.29 25.26 -0.36
C TRP A 161 14.44 24.45 0.26
N THR A 162 14.21 23.87 1.42
CA THR A 162 15.00 22.74 1.94
C THR A 162 14.37 21.48 1.40
N VAL A 163 15.16 20.58 0.84
CA VAL A 163 14.68 19.39 0.13
C VAL A 163 15.23 18.13 0.80
N ALA A 164 14.37 17.14 1.00
CA ALA A 164 14.77 15.77 1.28
C ALA A 164 14.49 14.91 0.05
N THR A 165 15.41 14.02 -0.29
CA THR A 165 15.35 13.21 -1.51
C THR A 165 15.25 11.73 -1.23
N GLY A 166 14.57 11.00 -2.11
CA GLY A 166 14.61 9.54 -2.20
C GLY A 166 15.20 9.11 -3.55
N THR A 167 15.65 7.87 -3.62
CA THR A 167 16.10 7.26 -4.89
C THR A 167 15.28 6.01 -5.16
N TYR A 168 14.74 5.87 -6.36
CA TYR A 168 13.98 4.71 -6.81
C TYR A 168 14.49 4.25 -8.17
N GLY A 169 15.13 3.08 -8.20
CA GLY A 169 15.92 2.65 -9.34
C GLY A 169 17.03 3.66 -9.65
N ASN A 170 17.07 4.17 -10.86
CA ASN A 170 18.02 5.17 -11.34
C ASN A 170 17.53 6.62 -11.19
N GLU A 171 16.37 6.86 -10.60
CA GLU A 171 15.76 8.19 -10.47
C GLU A 171 15.84 8.71 -9.03
N THR A 172 16.39 9.91 -8.86
CA THR A 172 16.29 10.66 -7.60
C THR A 172 15.09 11.59 -7.66
N PHE A 173 14.28 11.58 -6.62
CA PHE A 173 13.04 12.34 -6.54
C PHE A 173 12.92 13.14 -5.24
N VAL A 174 12.02 14.10 -5.24
CA VAL A 174 11.71 14.92 -4.06
C VAL A 174 10.81 14.11 -3.12
N GLY A 175 11.36 13.74 -1.96
CA GLY A 175 10.64 13.01 -0.92
C GLY A 175 9.94 13.92 0.08
N ALA A 176 10.50 15.10 0.36
CA ALA A 176 9.87 16.14 1.17
C ALA A 176 10.48 17.52 0.85
N VAL A 177 9.70 18.57 1.13
CA VAL A 177 10.15 19.96 1.02
C VAL A 177 9.71 20.76 2.24
N ALA A 178 10.52 21.77 2.63
CA ALA A 178 10.13 22.72 3.64
C ALA A 178 10.66 24.12 3.32
N LYS A 179 9.86 25.15 3.62
CA LYS A 179 10.22 26.56 3.45
C LYS A 179 9.37 27.43 4.38
N GLY A 180 10.03 28.14 5.29
CA GLY A 180 9.33 28.98 6.26
C GLY A 180 8.33 28.17 7.12
N ASN A 181 7.04 28.46 6.95
CA ASN A 181 5.95 27.81 7.65
C ASN A 181 5.39 26.56 6.95
N ILE A 182 5.91 26.19 5.78
CA ILE A 182 5.44 25.06 4.98
C ILE A 182 6.33 23.85 5.21
N PHE A 183 5.72 22.71 5.48
CA PHE A 183 6.34 21.37 5.44
C PHE A 183 5.47 20.43 4.61
N ALA A 184 6.05 19.75 3.63
CA ALA A 184 5.28 18.84 2.79
C ALA A 184 6.07 17.57 2.46
N THR A 185 5.38 16.43 2.47
CA THR A 185 5.96 15.09 2.27
C THR A 185 5.29 14.35 1.12
N GLN A 186 6.09 13.67 0.28
CA GLN A 186 5.57 12.72 -0.70
C GLN A 186 5.19 11.38 -0.04
N PHE A 187 5.94 10.99 1.00
CA PHE A 187 5.59 9.83 1.81
C PHE A 187 4.42 10.14 2.76
N HIS A 188 3.79 9.09 3.27
CA HIS A 188 2.75 9.15 4.27
C HIS A 188 3.35 9.02 5.68
N PRO A 189 3.53 10.11 6.43
CA PRO A 189 4.12 10.03 7.76
C PRO A 189 3.26 9.23 8.74
N GLU A 190 1.93 9.28 8.61
CA GLU A 190 0.97 8.51 9.41
C GLU A 190 1.04 6.99 9.16
N LYS A 191 1.76 6.57 8.12
CA LYS A 191 2.01 5.17 7.75
C LYS A 191 3.49 4.78 7.81
N SER A 192 4.32 5.68 8.29
CA SER A 192 5.77 5.50 8.35
C SER A 192 6.28 5.10 9.74
N GLY A 193 5.43 4.46 10.55
CA GLY A 193 5.78 4.02 11.90
C GLY A 193 6.28 5.18 12.77
N VAL A 194 7.23 4.89 13.65
CA VAL A 194 7.80 5.89 14.56
C VAL A 194 8.52 7.02 13.82
N ALA A 195 9.19 6.72 12.71
CA ALA A 195 9.84 7.74 11.88
C ALA A 195 8.85 8.82 11.41
N GLY A 196 7.70 8.39 10.92
CA GLY A 196 6.65 9.32 10.49
C GLY A 196 5.98 10.07 11.63
N LEU A 197 5.74 9.38 12.75
CA LEU A 197 5.19 10.03 13.95
C LEU A 197 6.12 11.13 14.48
N ARG A 198 7.45 10.95 14.41
CA ARG A 198 8.42 12.00 14.75
C ARG A 198 8.26 13.23 13.85
N ALA A 199 8.11 13.02 12.54
CA ALA A 199 7.92 14.12 11.60
C ALA A 199 6.62 14.91 11.88
N ILE A 200 5.51 14.21 12.14
CA ILE A 200 4.24 14.84 12.55
C ILE A 200 4.43 15.59 13.87
N ARG A 201 5.09 15.01 14.86
CA ARG A 201 5.35 15.66 16.16
C ARG A 201 6.17 16.94 15.99
N ALA A 202 7.23 16.89 15.17
CA ALA A 202 8.08 18.07 14.91
C ALA A 202 7.29 19.21 14.26
N PHE A 203 6.30 18.90 13.41
CA PHE A 203 5.36 19.88 12.87
C PHE A 203 4.39 20.41 13.94
N LEU A 204 3.76 19.52 14.70
CA LEU A 204 2.76 19.87 15.71
C LEU A 204 3.34 20.73 16.84
N THR A 205 4.56 20.46 17.28
CA THR A 205 5.27 21.24 18.32
C THR A 205 5.86 22.54 17.79
N GLY A 206 6.05 22.66 16.47
CA GLY A 206 6.75 23.78 15.83
C GLY A 206 8.28 23.74 15.97
N GLU A 207 8.84 22.67 16.54
CA GLU A 207 10.30 22.50 16.67
C GLU A 207 10.96 22.29 15.31
N GLY A 208 10.29 21.60 14.40
CA GLY A 208 10.78 21.38 13.05
C GLY A 208 11.03 22.67 12.26
N ALA A 209 10.14 23.65 12.40
CA ALA A 209 10.30 24.95 11.75
C ALA A 209 11.47 25.77 12.35
N LYS A 210 11.69 25.69 13.67
CA LYS A 210 12.77 26.43 14.36
C LYS A 210 14.17 25.96 13.96
N SER A 211 14.33 24.68 13.69
CA SER A 211 15.63 24.06 13.35
C SER A 211 15.85 23.91 11.84
N LEU A 212 14.88 24.26 11.01
CA LEU A 212 14.88 24.02 9.56
C LEU A 212 16.15 24.55 8.87
N GLY A 213 16.79 23.69 8.10
CA GLY A 213 17.96 24.04 7.29
C GLY A 213 19.28 24.16 8.08
N SER A 214 19.26 24.06 9.40
CA SER A 214 20.47 24.03 10.22
C SER A 214 21.26 22.74 9.95
N PRO A 215 22.60 22.74 10.07
CA PRO A 215 23.40 21.51 9.96
C PRO A 215 22.97 20.48 10.99
N ALA A 216 22.81 19.22 10.57
CA ALA A 216 22.56 18.13 11.48
C ALA A 216 23.80 17.79 12.32
N PRO A 217 23.68 17.49 13.63
CA PRO A 217 24.82 17.07 14.45
C PRO A 217 25.50 15.84 13.86
N GLY A 218 26.82 15.90 13.64
CA GLY A 218 27.61 14.77 13.12
C GLY A 218 27.48 14.52 11.61
N ALA A 219 26.83 15.40 10.86
CA ALA A 219 26.79 15.33 9.41
C ALA A 219 28.20 15.58 8.86
N ALA A 220 28.95 14.51 8.58
CA ALA A 220 30.10 14.59 7.70
C ALA A 220 29.61 15.06 6.31
N SER A 221 30.38 15.92 5.66
CA SER A 221 30.02 16.60 4.40
C SER A 221 29.99 15.69 3.16
N GLU A 222 29.69 14.44 3.31
CA GLU A 222 29.56 13.51 2.20
C GLU A 222 28.08 13.34 1.85
N ALA A 223 27.68 14.02 0.78
CA ALA A 223 26.64 13.51 -0.07
C ALA A 223 27.10 12.13 -0.55
N SER A 224 26.77 11.07 0.19
CA SER A 224 26.92 9.72 -0.34
C SER A 224 26.11 9.68 -1.63
N ASP A 225 26.73 9.27 -2.73
CA ASP A 225 25.98 8.85 -3.92
C ASP A 225 24.86 7.95 -3.42
N SER A 226 23.63 8.46 -3.48
CA SER A 226 22.50 7.80 -2.83
C SER A 226 22.22 6.51 -3.57
N LYS A 227 22.71 5.41 -3.02
CA LYS A 227 22.23 4.10 -3.45
C LYS A 227 20.72 4.04 -3.24
N ASP A 228 20.05 3.31 -4.10
CA ASP A 228 18.62 3.04 -3.93
C ASP A 228 18.34 2.62 -2.48
N GLY A 229 17.59 3.47 -1.77
CA GLY A 229 17.24 3.27 -0.36
C GLY A 229 15.98 2.43 -0.16
N LEU A 230 15.42 1.90 -1.24
CA LEU A 230 14.23 1.04 -1.24
C LEU A 230 14.49 -0.25 -0.45
N THR A 231 13.58 -0.56 0.46
CA THR A 231 13.66 -1.81 1.24
C THR A 231 12.86 -2.93 0.59
N ARG A 232 13.25 -4.18 0.87
CA ARG A 232 12.42 -5.34 0.60
C ARG A 232 11.29 -5.39 1.62
N ARG A 233 10.03 -5.47 1.15
CA ARG A 233 8.84 -5.50 2.02
C ARG A 233 8.57 -6.92 2.50
N VAL A 234 8.44 -7.09 3.83
CA VAL A 234 7.95 -8.31 4.46
C VAL A 234 6.55 -8.03 5.00
N ILE A 235 5.55 -8.70 4.44
CA ILE A 235 4.13 -8.49 4.72
C ILE A 235 3.62 -9.62 5.61
N ALA A 236 2.87 -9.28 6.67
CA ALA A 236 2.18 -10.26 7.50
C ALA A 236 0.70 -10.32 7.10
N CYS A 237 0.20 -11.54 6.82
CA CYS A 237 -1.19 -11.76 6.43
C CYS A 237 -1.96 -12.48 7.54
N LEU A 238 -3.21 -12.07 7.76
CA LEU A 238 -4.14 -12.64 8.72
C LEU A 238 -5.43 -13.07 8.00
N ASP A 239 -5.65 -14.38 7.92
CA ASP A 239 -6.91 -14.95 7.46
C ASP A 239 -7.94 -14.87 8.58
N VAL A 240 -8.94 -14.00 8.43
CA VAL A 240 -9.95 -13.73 9.45
C VAL A 240 -11.23 -14.48 9.16
N ARG A 241 -11.75 -15.18 10.15
CA ARG A 241 -12.98 -15.94 10.07
C ARG A 241 -13.79 -15.83 11.37
N THR A 242 -15.10 -15.98 11.27
CA THR A 242 -15.98 -16.17 12.43
C THR A 242 -15.82 -17.60 12.97
N ASN A 243 -15.61 -17.75 14.28
CA ASN A 243 -15.62 -19.05 14.95
C ASN A 243 -17.06 -19.53 15.24
N ASP A 244 -17.19 -20.72 15.83
CA ASP A 244 -18.50 -21.30 16.13
C ASP A 244 -19.25 -20.54 17.27
N GLN A 245 -18.59 -19.61 17.96
CA GLN A 245 -19.15 -18.73 18.99
C GLN A 245 -19.52 -17.35 18.45
N GLY A 246 -19.24 -17.07 17.17
CA GLY A 246 -19.49 -15.80 16.52
C GLY A 246 -18.36 -14.79 16.62
N ASP A 247 -17.25 -15.12 17.32
CA ASP A 247 -16.09 -14.24 17.43
C ASP A 247 -15.25 -14.25 16.14
N LEU A 248 -14.65 -13.12 15.80
CA LEU A 248 -13.65 -13.06 14.75
C LEU A 248 -12.30 -13.53 15.25
N VAL A 249 -11.76 -14.53 14.58
CA VAL A 249 -10.48 -15.15 14.92
C VAL A 249 -9.61 -15.28 13.68
N VAL A 250 -8.30 -15.30 13.88
CA VAL A 250 -7.34 -15.63 12.81
C VAL A 250 -7.29 -17.15 12.66
N THR A 251 -7.33 -17.59 11.41
CA THR A 251 -7.30 -19.02 11.06
C THR A 251 -6.23 -19.29 10.00
N LYS A 252 -6.10 -20.53 9.58
CA LYS A 252 -5.33 -20.93 8.43
C LYS A 252 -6.26 -20.97 7.22
N GLY A 253 -5.94 -20.27 6.17
CA GLY A 253 -6.66 -20.04 4.91
C GLY A 253 -7.85 -20.93 4.54
N ASP A 254 -8.69 -20.48 3.66
CA ASP A 254 -9.98 -21.11 3.31
C ASP A 254 -9.85 -22.50 2.64
N GLN A 255 -8.68 -22.82 2.07
CA GLN A 255 -8.43 -24.09 1.38
C GLN A 255 -8.06 -25.25 2.32
N TYR A 256 -7.81 -24.97 3.59
CA TYR A 256 -7.38 -25.96 4.58
C TYR A 256 -8.50 -26.29 5.55
N ASP A 257 -8.44 -27.48 6.14
CA ASP A 257 -9.30 -27.85 7.26
C ASP A 257 -8.94 -26.97 8.47
N VAL A 258 -9.69 -25.90 8.65
CA VAL A 258 -9.52 -24.94 9.74
C VAL A 258 -10.03 -25.44 11.08
N ARG A 259 -10.60 -26.66 11.11
CA ARG A 259 -11.13 -27.26 12.32
C ARG A 259 -10.06 -28.07 13.07
N GLU A 260 -10.18 -28.08 14.38
CA GLU A 260 -9.30 -28.86 15.23
C GLU A 260 -9.51 -30.38 15.00
N LYS A 261 -8.44 -31.14 15.15
CA LYS A 261 -8.47 -32.62 15.07
C LYS A 261 -9.00 -33.23 16.37
N GLY A 262 -10.11 -32.72 16.88
CA GLY A 262 -10.72 -33.19 18.12
C GLY A 262 -12.18 -33.64 17.91
N SER A 263 -12.80 -34.15 18.96
CA SER A 263 -14.21 -34.57 18.94
C SER A 263 -15.16 -33.43 18.59
N ASP A 264 -14.81 -32.20 18.98
CA ASP A 264 -15.68 -31.01 18.84
C ASP A 264 -15.50 -30.28 17.52
N ARG A 265 -14.45 -30.58 16.75
CA ARG A 265 -14.16 -30.00 15.42
C ARG A 265 -14.35 -28.49 15.33
N ASN A 266 -14.01 -27.76 16.41
CA ASN A 266 -14.12 -26.30 16.46
C ASN A 266 -13.18 -25.61 15.45
N VAL A 267 -13.54 -24.40 15.01
CA VAL A 267 -12.65 -23.59 14.17
C VAL A 267 -11.39 -23.27 14.95
N ARG A 268 -10.23 -23.60 14.37
CA ARG A 268 -8.92 -23.35 15.01
C ARG A 268 -8.73 -21.85 15.22
N ASN A 269 -8.57 -21.46 16.47
CA ASN A 269 -8.29 -20.09 16.88
C ASN A 269 -6.78 -19.86 17.01
N LEU A 270 -6.21 -18.98 16.18
CA LEU A 270 -4.80 -18.57 16.22
C LEU A 270 -4.60 -17.22 16.90
N GLY A 271 -5.65 -16.57 17.40
CA GLY A 271 -5.64 -15.33 18.13
C GLY A 271 -6.61 -14.27 17.58
N LYS A 272 -6.72 -13.16 18.31
CA LYS A 272 -7.56 -12.03 17.91
C LYS A 272 -6.87 -11.19 16.84
N PRO A 273 -7.56 -10.79 15.77
CA PRO A 273 -6.94 -10.09 14.63
C PRO A 273 -6.21 -8.80 15.01
N VAL A 274 -6.80 -7.96 15.86
CA VAL A 274 -6.23 -6.66 16.26
C VAL A 274 -4.93 -6.84 17.06
N GLU A 275 -4.91 -7.76 18.03
CA GLU A 275 -3.73 -8.04 18.86
C GLU A 275 -2.59 -8.63 18.04
N LEU A 276 -2.90 -9.52 17.10
CA LEU A 276 -1.91 -10.12 16.20
C LEU A 276 -1.33 -9.09 15.23
N ALA A 277 -2.17 -8.22 14.67
CA ALA A 277 -1.72 -7.15 13.79
C ALA A 277 -0.76 -6.19 14.50
N LYS A 278 -1.08 -5.83 15.76
CA LYS A 278 -0.21 -5.00 16.60
C LYS A 278 1.14 -5.70 16.85
N ARG A 279 1.13 -6.98 17.21
CA ARG A 279 2.37 -7.76 17.39
C ARG A 279 3.22 -7.78 16.13
N TYR A 280 2.63 -8.02 14.96
CA TYR A 280 3.38 -8.02 13.70
C TYR A 280 3.95 -6.66 13.35
N TYR A 281 3.23 -5.58 13.66
CA TYR A 281 3.75 -4.23 13.52
C TYR A 281 4.98 -4.01 14.44
N GLU A 282 4.89 -4.40 15.71
CA GLU A 282 5.98 -4.30 16.70
C GLU A 282 7.17 -5.23 16.33
N ASP A 283 6.91 -6.36 15.68
CA ASP A 283 7.92 -7.23 15.07
C ASP A 283 8.54 -6.65 13.79
N GLY A 284 8.05 -5.51 13.30
CA GLY A 284 8.59 -4.78 12.16
C GLY A 284 7.95 -5.09 10.81
N ALA A 285 6.75 -5.66 10.74
CA ALA A 285 6.04 -5.85 9.47
C ALA A 285 5.94 -4.53 8.67
N ASP A 286 6.15 -4.62 7.37
CA ASP A 286 6.10 -3.45 6.48
C ASP A 286 4.69 -3.11 6.04
N GLU A 287 3.80 -4.08 6.13
CA GLU A 287 2.38 -4.01 5.82
C GLU A 287 1.65 -5.14 6.54
N VAL A 288 0.41 -4.93 6.92
CA VAL A 288 -0.47 -5.96 7.46
C VAL A 288 -1.66 -6.14 6.53
N THR A 289 -1.91 -7.38 6.12
CA THR A 289 -3.03 -7.75 5.25
C THR A 289 -4.04 -8.56 6.02
N PHE A 290 -5.31 -8.16 5.98
CA PHE A 290 -6.44 -8.95 6.47
C PHE A 290 -7.19 -9.54 5.29
N LEU A 291 -7.38 -10.85 5.28
CA LEU A 291 -8.23 -11.54 4.32
C LEU A 291 -9.48 -12.03 5.02
N ASN A 292 -10.62 -11.44 4.69
CA ASN A 292 -11.91 -11.89 5.18
C ASN A 292 -12.35 -13.13 4.40
N ILE A 293 -12.24 -14.30 5.02
CA ILE A 293 -12.63 -15.58 4.45
C ILE A 293 -14.03 -16.05 4.91
N THR A 294 -14.76 -15.20 5.62
CA THR A 294 -16.13 -15.46 6.07
C THR A 294 -17.12 -14.62 5.25
N SER A 295 -18.19 -15.25 4.79
CA SER A 295 -19.33 -14.54 4.22
C SER A 295 -20.25 -14.09 5.36
N PHE A 296 -20.24 -12.80 5.70
CA PHE A 296 -21.22 -12.19 6.59
C PHE A 296 -22.53 -11.94 5.80
N ARG A 297 -23.40 -12.95 5.71
CA ARG A 297 -24.63 -12.87 4.90
C ARG A 297 -25.81 -12.25 5.62
N ASP A 298 -25.76 -12.21 6.95
CA ASP A 298 -26.88 -11.84 7.81
C ASP A 298 -26.61 -10.57 8.65
N CYS A 299 -25.68 -9.74 8.21
CA CYS A 299 -25.28 -8.51 8.89
C CYS A 299 -25.31 -7.33 7.90
N PRO A 300 -25.88 -6.17 8.28
CA PRO A 300 -25.80 -4.97 7.46
C PRO A 300 -24.36 -4.62 7.09
N LEU A 301 -24.11 -4.15 5.88
CA LEU A 301 -22.75 -3.82 5.42
C LEU A 301 -22.08 -2.76 6.29
N ALA A 302 -22.87 -1.80 6.82
CA ALA A 302 -22.34 -0.77 7.73
C ALA A 302 -21.84 -1.33 9.07
N ASP A 303 -22.33 -2.50 9.47
CA ASP A 303 -22.01 -3.15 10.76
C ASP A 303 -21.07 -4.34 10.59
N LEU A 304 -20.40 -4.47 9.42
CA LEU A 304 -19.47 -5.57 9.18
C LEU A 304 -18.36 -5.60 10.25
N PRO A 305 -18.17 -6.73 10.95
CA PRO A 305 -17.14 -6.85 12.00
C PRO A 305 -15.73 -6.53 11.52
N MET A 306 -15.43 -6.72 10.22
CA MET A 306 -14.15 -6.35 9.63
C MET A 306 -13.91 -4.84 9.63
N LEU A 307 -14.94 -4.00 9.52
CA LEU A 307 -14.79 -2.54 9.64
C LEU A 307 -14.29 -2.15 11.02
N GLU A 308 -14.80 -2.81 12.07
CA GLU A 308 -14.36 -2.57 13.45
C GLU A 308 -12.93 -3.05 13.69
N ILE A 309 -12.54 -4.22 13.15
CA ILE A 309 -11.15 -4.70 13.21
C ILE A 309 -10.21 -3.66 12.58
N VAL A 310 -10.53 -3.16 11.39
CA VAL A 310 -9.72 -2.15 10.70
C VAL A 310 -9.63 -0.87 11.53
N ARG A 311 -10.76 -0.40 12.08
CA ARG A 311 -10.82 0.81 12.91
C ARG A 311 -9.95 0.68 14.16
N GLN A 312 -10.05 -0.43 14.89
CA GLN A 312 -9.25 -0.67 16.10
C GLN A 312 -7.76 -0.86 15.75
N THR A 313 -7.45 -1.60 14.70
CA THR A 313 -6.07 -1.83 14.27
C THR A 313 -5.40 -0.50 13.88
N SER A 314 -6.07 0.36 13.14
CA SER A 314 -5.53 1.65 12.69
C SER A 314 -5.17 2.62 13.82
N GLN A 315 -5.65 2.39 15.05
CA GLN A 315 -5.30 3.18 16.22
C GLN A 315 -3.91 2.88 16.78
N THR A 316 -3.37 1.69 16.50
CA THR A 316 -2.12 1.22 17.09
C THR A 316 -1.09 0.74 16.07
N VAL A 317 -1.48 0.52 14.83
CA VAL A 317 -0.64 0.03 13.74
C VAL A 317 -0.44 1.15 12.71
N PHE A 318 0.78 1.69 12.63
CA PHE A 318 1.14 2.83 11.79
C PHE A 318 1.96 2.40 10.55
N VAL A 319 1.55 1.28 9.96
CA VAL A 319 2.00 0.79 8.65
C VAL A 319 0.77 0.54 7.77
N PRO A 320 0.92 0.37 6.44
CA PRO A 320 -0.22 0.14 5.58
C PRO A 320 -1.06 -1.06 5.98
N LEU A 321 -2.38 -0.91 5.86
CA LEU A 321 -3.38 -1.96 6.06
C LEU A 321 -4.05 -2.29 4.74
N THR A 322 -3.95 -3.54 4.30
CA THR A 322 -4.65 -4.06 3.12
C THR A 322 -5.78 -4.97 3.55
N ILE A 323 -6.96 -4.78 2.97
CA ILE A 323 -8.15 -5.57 3.27
C ILE A 323 -8.61 -6.31 2.03
N GLY A 324 -8.72 -7.63 2.13
CA GLY A 324 -9.24 -8.49 1.07
C GLY A 324 -10.47 -9.27 1.48
N GLY A 325 -11.25 -9.70 0.49
CA GLY A 325 -12.48 -10.45 0.65
C GLY A 325 -13.74 -9.60 0.72
N GLY A 326 -14.71 -9.92 -0.13
CA GLY A 326 -16.01 -9.25 -0.17
C GLY A 326 -16.06 -7.90 -0.89
N ILE A 327 -14.99 -7.48 -1.57
CA ILE A 327 -14.98 -6.22 -2.34
C ILE A 327 -15.60 -6.45 -3.72
N ARG A 328 -16.92 -6.37 -3.78
CA ARG A 328 -17.72 -6.60 -5.00
C ARG A 328 -19.09 -5.96 -4.88
N ASP A 329 -19.76 -5.79 -6.00
CA ASP A 329 -21.16 -5.39 -6.00
C ASP A 329 -22.01 -6.43 -5.27
N THR A 330 -22.86 -5.97 -4.38
CA THR A 330 -23.67 -6.84 -3.51
C THR A 330 -25.03 -6.18 -3.19
N VAL A 331 -25.84 -6.91 -2.46
CA VAL A 331 -27.14 -6.43 -1.95
C VAL A 331 -27.08 -6.52 -0.44
N ASP A 332 -27.36 -5.41 0.23
CA ASP A 332 -27.44 -5.34 1.69
C ASP A 332 -28.68 -6.08 2.24
N THR A 333 -28.72 -6.29 3.52
CA THR A 333 -29.81 -7.00 4.22
C THR A 333 -31.18 -6.34 4.06
N ASP A 334 -31.24 -5.03 3.80
CA ASP A 334 -32.45 -4.27 3.51
C ASP A 334 -32.87 -4.27 2.03
N GLY A 335 -32.12 -4.96 1.16
CA GLY A 335 -32.34 -5.01 -0.28
C GLY A 335 -31.69 -3.90 -1.09
N THR A 336 -30.95 -2.99 -0.46
CA THR A 336 -30.20 -1.92 -1.13
C THR A 336 -29.02 -2.49 -1.92
N LYS A 337 -28.87 -2.08 -3.17
CA LYS A 337 -27.68 -2.41 -3.97
C LYS A 337 -26.51 -1.53 -3.52
N VAL A 338 -25.39 -2.18 -3.21
CA VAL A 338 -24.16 -1.51 -2.79
C VAL A 338 -23.02 -1.92 -3.72
N SER A 339 -22.36 -0.94 -4.29
CA SER A 339 -21.25 -1.15 -5.22
C SER A 339 -19.96 -1.53 -4.50
N ALA A 340 -19.05 -2.18 -5.24
CA ALA A 340 -17.68 -2.44 -4.76
C ALA A 340 -16.96 -1.14 -4.32
N LEU A 341 -17.20 -0.03 -5.02
CA LEU A 341 -16.65 1.28 -4.68
C LEU A 341 -17.14 1.78 -3.31
N GLU A 342 -18.43 1.62 -3.01
CA GLU A 342 -18.99 2.01 -1.71
C GLU A 342 -18.40 1.15 -0.58
N ILE A 343 -18.26 -0.17 -0.79
CA ILE A 343 -17.63 -1.08 0.18
C ILE A 343 -16.16 -0.68 0.40
N ALA A 344 -15.40 -0.45 -0.66
CA ALA A 344 -14.01 0.01 -0.57
C ALA A 344 -13.92 1.34 0.21
N THR A 345 -14.85 2.27 -0.05
CA THR A 345 -14.94 3.56 0.65
C THR A 345 -15.17 3.37 2.16
N MET A 346 -16.02 2.41 2.55
CA MET A 346 -16.25 2.09 3.97
C MET A 346 -14.95 1.60 4.64
N TYR A 347 -14.19 0.73 3.98
CA TYR A 347 -12.90 0.26 4.48
C TYR A 347 -11.86 1.38 4.57
N PHE A 348 -11.73 2.25 3.55
CA PHE A 348 -10.81 3.39 3.59
C PHE A 348 -11.16 4.37 4.72
N LYS A 349 -12.43 4.70 4.91
CA LYS A 349 -12.89 5.53 6.03
C LYS A 349 -12.66 4.88 7.40
N SER A 350 -12.54 3.56 7.46
CA SER A 350 -12.24 2.81 8.68
C SER A 350 -10.74 2.70 8.98
N GLY A 351 -9.86 3.03 8.02
CA GLY A 351 -8.41 3.06 8.21
C GLY A 351 -7.61 2.12 7.30
N ALA A 352 -8.25 1.46 6.32
CA ALA A 352 -7.54 0.71 5.29
C ALA A 352 -6.85 1.64 4.28
N ASP A 353 -5.73 1.20 3.74
CA ASP A 353 -4.96 1.92 2.72
C ASP A 353 -5.16 1.32 1.34
N LYS A 354 -5.37 0.01 1.29
CA LYS A 354 -5.57 -0.74 0.06
C LYS A 354 -6.70 -1.75 0.23
N VAL A 355 -7.40 -2.02 -0.86
CA VAL A 355 -8.38 -3.12 -0.93
C VAL A 355 -7.92 -4.15 -1.95
N SER A 356 -8.17 -5.44 -1.65
CA SER A 356 -7.76 -6.55 -2.50
C SER A 356 -8.99 -7.23 -3.12
N ILE A 357 -8.99 -7.29 -4.47
CA ILE A 357 -10.06 -7.88 -5.28
C ILE A 357 -9.57 -9.24 -5.80
N GLY A 358 -10.34 -10.30 -5.57
CA GLY A 358 -10.01 -11.67 -5.99
C GLY A 358 -10.83 -12.13 -7.19
N SER A 359 -11.82 -13.02 -6.97
CA SER A 359 -12.61 -13.68 -8.03
C SER A 359 -13.23 -12.73 -9.04
N ASP A 360 -13.68 -11.56 -8.59
CA ASP A 360 -14.33 -10.57 -9.47
C ASP A 360 -13.34 -9.97 -10.48
N ALA A 361 -12.05 -9.94 -10.17
CA ALA A 361 -11.01 -9.52 -11.12
C ALA A 361 -10.87 -10.50 -12.30
N VAL A 362 -11.01 -11.81 -12.05
CA VAL A 362 -10.99 -12.83 -13.11
C VAL A 362 -12.20 -12.67 -14.03
N LEU A 363 -13.39 -12.48 -13.46
CA LEU A 363 -14.61 -12.26 -14.25
C LEU A 363 -14.54 -10.97 -15.06
N ALA A 364 -14.01 -9.89 -14.49
CA ALA A 364 -13.78 -8.64 -15.19
C ALA A 364 -12.77 -8.80 -16.35
N ALA A 365 -11.72 -9.60 -16.17
CA ALA A 365 -10.75 -9.89 -17.23
C ALA A 365 -11.37 -10.73 -18.35
N GLU A 366 -12.22 -11.71 -18.06
CA GLU A 366 -12.98 -12.46 -19.07
C GLU A 366 -13.87 -11.53 -19.90
N GLU A 367 -14.59 -10.62 -19.25
CA GLU A 367 -15.40 -9.61 -19.93
C GLU A 367 -14.55 -8.69 -20.81
N TYR A 368 -13.43 -8.16 -20.28
CA TYR A 368 -12.48 -7.31 -21.01
C TYR A 368 -12.01 -7.96 -22.33
N TYR A 369 -11.63 -9.24 -22.28
CA TYR A 369 -11.21 -9.96 -23.50
C TYR A 369 -12.39 -10.24 -24.44
N SER A 370 -13.55 -10.60 -23.92
CA SER A 370 -14.75 -10.85 -24.74
C SER A 370 -15.22 -9.61 -25.51
N LEU A 371 -14.98 -8.43 -24.96
CA LEU A 371 -15.32 -7.13 -25.54
C LEU A 371 -14.16 -6.51 -26.35
N GLY A 372 -13.15 -7.30 -26.71
CA GLY A 372 -12.03 -6.86 -27.56
C GLY A 372 -11.08 -5.90 -26.86
N ARG A 373 -10.82 -6.10 -25.58
CA ARG A 373 -9.90 -5.32 -24.72
C ARG A 373 -10.34 -3.86 -24.53
N LYS A 374 -11.63 -3.61 -24.44
CA LYS A 374 -12.18 -2.27 -24.20
C LYS A 374 -12.44 -2.06 -22.71
N LEU A 375 -12.07 -0.86 -22.23
CA LEU A 375 -12.35 -0.38 -20.88
C LEU A 375 -13.62 0.48 -20.91
N PHE A 376 -14.58 0.16 -20.05
CA PHE A 376 -15.87 0.88 -19.96
C PHE A 376 -16.01 1.68 -18.68
N GLY A 377 -15.06 1.56 -17.74
CA GLY A 377 -15.09 2.26 -16.46
C GLY A 377 -16.12 1.72 -15.48
N ASN A 378 -16.61 0.49 -15.68
CA ASN A 378 -17.68 -0.12 -14.90
C ASN A 378 -17.23 -1.25 -13.97
N THR A 379 -16.01 -1.76 -14.12
CA THR A 379 -15.49 -2.78 -13.20
C THR A 379 -15.12 -2.19 -11.84
N ALA A 380 -15.12 -3.01 -10.79
CA ALA A 380 -14.68 -2.60 -9.45
C ALA A 380 -13.25 -2.01 -9.47
N ILE A 381 -12.34 -2.62 -10.24
CA ILE A 381 -10.95 -2.16 -10.40
C ILE A 381 -10.93 -0.75 -10.99
N GLU A 382 -11.61 -0.51 -12.11
CA GLU A 382 -11.64 0.80 -12.79
C GLU A 382 -12.27 1.89 -11.92
N GLN A 383 -13.38 1.57 -11.22
CA GLN A 383 -14.09 2.54 -10.39
C GLN A 383 -13.28 2.94 -9.16
N ILE A 384 -12.71 1.96 -8.44
CA ILE A 384 -11.90 2.23 -7.23
C ILE A 384 -10.60 2.93 -7.62
N SER A 385 -9.93 2.48 -8.69
CA SER A 385 -8.71 3.10 -9.19
C SER A 385 -8.93 4.56 -9.61
N ARG A 386 -10.04 4.87 -10.27
CA ARG A 386 -10.39 6.25 -10.66
C ARG A 386 -10.65 7.15 -9.45
N ALA A 387 -11.29 6.62 -8.41
CA ALA A 387 -11.65 7.39 -7.22
C ALA A 387 -10.47 7.60 -6.26
N TYR A 388 -9.64 6.57 -6.06
CA TYR A 388 -8.62 6.53 -5.02
C TYR A 388 -7.19 6.38 -5.55
N GLY A 389 -7.01 6.28 -6.86
CA GLY A 389 -5.74 5.97 -7.49
C GLY A 389 -5.49 4.46 -7.61
N ASN A 390 -4.69 4.06 -8.61
CA ASN A 390 -4.37 2.66 -8.85
C ASN A 390 -3.67 2.00 -7.66
N GLN A 391 -2.85 2.73 -6.93
CA GLN A 391 -2.13 2.24 -5.75
C GLN A 391 -3.05 1.78 -4.60
N ALA A 392 -4.34 2.14 -4.62
CA ALA A 392 -5.32 1.66 -3.64
C ALA A 392 -5.90 0.28 -3.98
N VAL A 393 -5.61 -0.24 -5.19
CA VAL A 393 -6.18 -1.49 -5.71
C VAL A 393 -5.12 -2.57 -5.81
N VAL A 394 -5.27 -3.61 -5.01
CA VAL A 394 -4.52 -4.87 -5.10
C VAL A 394 -5.40 -5.90 -5.78
N VAL A 395 -4.86 -6.67 -6.71
CA VAL A 395 -5.57 -7.83 -7.27
C VAL A 395 -4.91 -9.10 -6.74
N SER A 396 -5.70 -9.87 -5.97
CA SER A 396 -5.30 -11.20 -5.47
C SER A 396 -5.64 -12.25 -6.50
N ILE A 397 -4.65 -13.01 -6.92
CA ILE A 397 -4.82 -14.09 -7.90
C ILE A 397 -4.32 -15.41 -7.35
N ASP A 398 -5.09 -16.47 -7.62
CA ASP A 398 -4.86 -17.82 -7.12
C ASP A 398 -4.67 -18.78 -8.31
N PRO A 399 -3.52 -18.75 -9.00
CA PRO A 399 -3.25 -19.66 -10.12
C PRO A 399 -2.79 -21.03 -9.62
N LYS A 400 -3.04 -22.03 -10.45
CA LYS A 400 -2.53 -23.40 -10.25
C LYS A 400 -1.89 -23.94 -11.52
N ARG A 401 -0.91 -24.83 -11.36
CA ARG A 401 -0.24 -25.47 -12.48
C ARG A 401 -1.15 -26.45 -13.23
N VAL A 402 -1.14 -26.33 -14.54
CA VAL A 402 -1.76 -27.30 -15.45
C VAL A 402 -0.65 -27.81 -16.38
N TYR A 403 -0.32 -29.08 -16.22
CA TYR A 403 0.73 -29.70 -17.01
C TYR A 403 0.27 -30.06 -18.42
N VAL A 404 1.13 -29.87 -19.42
CA VAL A 404 0.87 -30.18 -20.82
C VAL A 404 2.01 -31.02 -21.41
N PRO A 405 1.68 -31.97 -22.31
CA PRO A 405 2.71 -32.92 -22.83
C PRO A 405 3.78 -32.27 -23.69
N ASN A 406 3.42 -31.27 -24.51
CA ASN A 406 4.26 -30.70 -25.57
C ASN A 406 4.19 -29.18 -25.60
N GLY A 407 4.94 -28.48 -24.80
CA GLY A 407 5.17 -27.03 -24.90
C GLY A 407 4.02 -26.15 -25.37
N SER A 408 4.34 -25.07 -26.06
CA SER A 408 3.37 -24.06 -26.55
C SER A 408 2.39 -24.57 -27.60
N ASP A 409 2.70 -25.65 -28.29
CA ASP A 409 1.87 -26.18 -29.39
C ASP A 409 0.63 -26.95 -28.89
N ALA A 410 0.57 -27.23 -27.59
CA ALA A 410 -0.51 -28.01 -26.99
C ALA A 410 -1.68 -27.18 -26.42
N THR A 411 -1.52 -25.85 -26.35
CA THR A 411 -2.52 -24.95 -25.75
C THR A 411 -2.37 -23.52 -26.25
N ARG A 412 -3.44 -22.72 -26.17
CA ARG A 412 -3.42 -21.27 -26.45
C ARG A 412 -2.78 -20.45 -25.30
N HIS A 413 -2.57 -21.08 -24.15
CA HIS A 413 -2.09 -20.42 -22.93
C HIS A 413 -0.57 -20.24 -22.92
N ALA A 414 -0.11 -19.26 -22.14
CA ALA A 414 1.32 -18.97 -21.96
C ALA A 414 2.00 -20.08 -21.15
N THR A 415 2.66 -21.02 -21.85
CA THR A 415 3.37 -22.14 -21.24
C THR A 415 4.81 -21.81 -20.90
N ILE A 416 5.31 -22.46 -19.84
CA ILE A 416 6.73 -22.45 -19.48
C ILE A 416 7.30 -23.87 -19.43
N GLU A 417 8.59 -24.02 -19.66
CA GLU A 417 9.31 -25.23 -19.29
C GLU A 417 9.55 -25.20 -17.79
N THR A 418 9.03 -26.21 -17.06
CA THR A 418 9.10 -26.25 -15.60
C THR A 418 10.21 -27.16 -15.09
N ARG A 419 10.85 -26.74 -14.00
CA ARG A 419 11.82 -27.56 -13.24
C ARG A 419 11.15 -28.60 -12.35
N PHE A 420 9.82 -28.54 -12.22
CA PHE A 420 9.02 -29.44 -11.41
C PHE A 420 8.11 -30.28 -12.32
N PRO A 421 8.61 -31.44 -12.82
CA PRO A 421 7.87 -32.27 -13.75
C PRO A 421 6.51 -32.70 -13.20
N GLY A 422 5.53 -32.79 -14.09
CA GLY A 422 4.19 -33.27 -13.77
C GLY A 422 4.17 -34.77 -13.40
N PRO A 423 3.03 -35.27 -12.92
CA PRO A 423 2.90 -36.66 -12.44
C PRO A 423 3.22 -37.71 -13.49
N ARG A 424 3.14 -37.42 -14.78
CA ARG A 424 3.46 -38.29 -15.90
C ARG A 424 4.81 -37.93 -16.57
N GLY A 425 5.60 -37.05 -15.93
CA GLY A 425 6.89 -36.58 -16.44
C GLY A 425 6.77 -35.39 -17.43
N GLU A 426 5.65 -34.72 -17.45
CA GLU A 426 5.45 -33.51 -18.28
C GLU A 426 6.46 -32.43 -17.90
N ARG A 427 7.10 -31.83 -18.89
CA ARG A 427 8.12 -30.79 -18.71
C ARG A 427 7.58 -29.38 -18.95
N TYR A 428 6.33 -29.23 -19.33
CA TYR A 428 5.70 -27.96 -19.62
C TYR A 428 4.44 -27.80 -18.79
N CYS A 429 4.18 -26.58 -18.35
CA CYS A 429 2.94 -26.22 -17.69
C CYS A 429 2.54 -24.78 -18.02
N TRP A 430 1.29 -24.45 -17.75
CA TRP A 430 0.78 -23.09 -17.68
C TRP A 430 0.06 -22.90 -16.35
N TYR A 431 -0.17 -21.65 -15.94
CA TYR A 431 -0.84 -21.36 -14.69
C TYR A 431 -2.26 -20.91 -14.95
N ALA A 432 -3.21 -21.79 -14.64
CA ALA A 432 -4.66 -21.54 -14.79
C ALA A 432 -5.17 -20.67 -13.64
N CYS A 433 -5.87 -19.60 -13.96
CA CYS A 433 -6.54 -18.76 -12.97
C CYS A 433 -7.73 -19.50 -12.36
N THR A 434 -8.00 -19.21 -11.10
CA THR A 434 -9.14 -19.79 -10.37
C THR A 434 -9.99 -18.70 -9.73
N ILE A 435 -11.23 -19.05 -9.41
CA ILE A 435 -12.15 -18.25 -8.62
C ILE A 435 -12.66 -19.06 -7.41
N LYS A 436 -13.40 -18.38 -6.51
CA LYS A 436 -13.98 -19.00 -5.30
C LYS A 436 -12.94 -19.66 -4.39
N GLY A 437 -11.78 -19.01 -4.22
CA GLY A 437 -10.71 -19.55 -3.37
C GLY A 437 -10.10 -20.84 -3.93
N GLY A 438 -9.79 -20.90 -5.21
CA GLY A 438 -9.17 -22.05 -5.86
C GLY A 438 -10.10 -23.21 -6.26
N ARG A 439 -11.42 -23.10 -5.96
CA ARG A 439 -12.39 -24.20 -6.16
C ARG A 439 -12.85 -24.33 -7.60
N GLU A 440 -12.78 -23.28 -8.41
CA GLU A 440 -13.22 -23.26 -9.80
C GLU A 440 -12.12 -22.73 -10.70
N THR A 441 -11.65 -23.59 -11.61
CA THR A 441 -10.63 -23.23 -12.60
C THR A 441 -11.28 -22.56 -13.80
N ARG A 442 -10.66 -21.48 -14.30
CA ARG A 442 -11.11 -20.77 -15.49
C ARG A 442 -10.20 -21.06 -16.67
N ASP A 443 -10.72 -20.91 -17.90
CA ASP A 443 -9.97 -21.03 -19.14
C ASP A 443 -9.25 -19.70 -19.45
N MET A 444 -8.40 -19.27 -18.50
CA MET A 444 -7.59 -18.05 -18.55
C MET A 444 -6.26 -18.32 -17.86
N ASP A 445 -5.16 -17.96 -18.49
CA ASP A 445 -3.86 -18.06 -17.86
C ASP A 445 -3.50 -16.80 -17.05
N VAL A 446 -2.49 -16.95 -16.20
CA VAL A 446 -2.06 -15.87 -15.29
C VAL A 446 -1.58 -14.63 -16.05
N VAL A 447 -0.96 -14.79 -17.22
CA VAL A 447 -0.45 -13.66 -18.03
C VAL A 447 -1.61 -12.85 -18.60
N GLU A 448 -2.63 -13.54 -19.14
CA GLU A 448 -3.87 -12.89 -19.60
C GLU A 448 -4.49 -12.07 -18.46
N LEU A 449 -4.64 -12.69 -17.26
CA LEU A 449 -5.27 -12.02 -16.14
C LEU A 449 -4.50 -10.78 -15.70
N VAL A 450 -3.18 -10.89 -15.47
CA VAL A 450 -2.41 -9.75 -14.91
C VAL A 450 -2.33 -8.58 -15.89
N GLN A 451 -2.26 -8.84 -17.20
CA GLN A 451 -2.29 -7.79 -18.23
C GLN A 451 -3.65 -7.08 -18.28
N ALA A 452 -4.74 -7.81 -18.15
CA ALA A 452 -6.08 -7.23 -18.12
C ALA A 452 -6.28 -6.33 -16.89
N VAL A 453 -5.94 -6.81 -15.69
CA VAL A 453 -6.15 -6.03 -14.46
C VAL A 453 -5.21 -4.82 -14.37
N GLU A 454 -3.98 -4.92 -14.87
CA GLU A 454 -3.09 -3.75 -15.00
C GLU A 454 -3.71 -2.69 -15.93
N ALA A 455 -4.26 -3.10 -17.08
CA ALA A 455 -4.94 -2.19 -18.00
C ALA A 455 -6.19 -1.54 -17.37
N MET A 456 -6.90 -2.23 -16.48
CA MET A 456 -8.04 -1.71 -15.71
C MET A 456 -7.64 -0.73 -14.60
N GLY A 457 -6.34 -0.66 -14.24
CA GLY A 457 -5.84 0.24 -13.22
C GLY A 457 -5.55 -0.42 -11.86
N ALA A 458 -5.29 -1.72 -11.81
CA ALA A 458 -4.68 -2.34 -10.64
C ALA A 458 -3.31 -1.72 -10.37
N GLY A 459 -2.99 -1.48 -9.10
CA GLY A 459 -1.71 -0.90 -8.70
C GLY A 459 -0.72 -1.91 -8.16
N GLU A 460 -1.18 -3.10 -7.76
CA GLU A 460 -0.34 -4.16 -7.20
C GLU A 460 -0.99 -5.54 -7.40
N ILE A 461 -0.18 -6.56 -7.61
CA ILE A 461 -0.62 -7.97 -7.68
C ILE A 461 -0.22 -8.70 -6.40
N LEU A 462 -1.19 -9.34 -5.74
CA LEU A 462 -0.95 -10.34 -4.69
C LEU A 462 -1.02 -11.73 -5.34
N LEU A 463 0.13 -12.35 -5.52
CA LEU A 463 0.28 -13.59 -6.28
C LEU A 463 0.37 -14.79 -5.35
N ASN A 464 -0.72 -15.53 -5.21
CA ASN A 464 -0.77 -16.77 -4.44
C ASN A 464 -0.52 -17.97 -5.37
N SER A 465 0.31 -18.91 -4.95
CA SER A 465 0.47 -20.17 -5.67
C SER A 465 -0.30 -21.28 -4.95
N ILE A 466 -1.37 -21.80 -5.58
CA ILE A 466 -2.14 -22.91 -4.98
C ILE A 466 -1.26 -24.12 -4.73
N ASP A 467 -0.34 -24.42 -5.65
CA ASP A 467 0.55 -25.57 -5.56
C ASP A 467 1.59 -25.46 -4.42
N LYS A 468 1.86 -24.22 -3.96
CA LYS A 468 2.81 -23.94 -2.88
C LYS A 468 2.14 -23.64 -1.55
N ASP A 469 0.85 -23.31 -1.57
CA ASP A 469 0.18 -22.87 -0.36
C ASP A 469 0.17 -23.95 0.73
N GLY A 470 0.60 -23.55 1.93
CA GLY A 470 0.73 -24.44 3.10
C GLY A 470 1.80 -25.50 3.05
N THR A 471 2.58 -25.59 1.97
CA THR A 471 3.64 -26.61 1.83
C THR A 471 4.89 -26.30 2.64
N ASN A 472 5.13 -25.03 3.01
CA ASN A 472 6.35 -24.52 3.63
C ASN A 472 7.64 -24.83 2.81
N SER A 473 7.51 -25.02 1.49
CA SER A 473 8.59 -25.45 0.59
C SER A 473 9.21 -24.32 -0.23
N GLY A 474 8.93 -23.07 0.13
CA GLY A 474 9.35 -21.88 -0.58
C GLY A 474 8.34 -21.41 -1.62
N PHE A 475 8.55 -20.19 -2.10
CA PHE A 475 7.69 -19.54 -3.10
C PHE A 475 7.79 -20.21 -4.48
N ASP A 476 6.80 -20.01 -5.33
CA ASP A 476 6.83 -20.46 -6.73
C ASP A 476 7.57 -19.44 -7.60
N LEU A 477 8.90 -19.60 -7.70
CA LEU A 477 9.76 -18.67 -8.41
C LEU A 477 9.43 -18.58 -9.91
N GLU A 478 9.03 -19.70 -10.52
CA GLU A 478 8.69 -19.75 -11.95
C GLU A 478 7.42 -18.93 -12.24
N LEU A 479 6.41 -19.07 -11.40
CA LEU A 479 5.19 -18.28 -11.47
C LEU A 479 5.47 -16.78 -11.29
N ILE A 480 6.27 -16.43 -10.28
CA ILE A 480 6.63 -15.04 -9.98
C ILE A 480 7.38 -14.40 -11.16
N ASP A 481 8.36 -15.08 -11.72
CA ASP A 481 9.12 -14.58 -12.86
C ASP A 481 8.23 -14.37 -14.09
N GLN A 482 7.31 -15.31 -14.36
CA GLN A 482 6.36 -15.18 -15.47
C GLN A 482 5.46 -13.94 -15.31
N VAL A 483 4.90 -13.73 -14.10
CA VAL A 483 4.06 -12.58 -13.81
C VAL A 483 4.85 -11.27 -13.86
N LYS A 484 6.04 -11.22 -13.26
CA LYS A 484 6.91 -10.03 -13.30
C LYS A 484 7.38 -9.64 -14.69
N ALA A 485 7.47 -10.61 -15.60
CA ALA A 485 7.76 -10.33 -17.01
C ALA A 485 6.55 -9.76 -17.77
N ALA A 486 5.34 -10.01 -17.30
CA ALA A 486 4.09 -9.64 -17.96
C ALA A 486 3.53 -8.27 -17.55
N VAL A 487 3.92 -7.72 -16.40
CA VAL A 487 3.40 -6.45 -15.83
C VAL A 487 4.50 -5.49 -15.41
N LYS A 488 4.13 -4.21 -15.30
CA LYS A 488 4.97 -3.12 -14.80
C LYS A 488 4.66 -2.74 -13.35
N ILE A 489 3.50 -3.16 -12.83
CA ILE A 489 3.11 -2.90 -11.44
C ILE A 489 3.83 -3.83 -10.46
N PRO A 490 3.92 -3.46 -9.15
CA PRO A 490 4.49 -4.30 -8.12
C PRO A 490 3.80 -5.66 -7.98
N VAL A 491 4.60 -6.68 -7.63
CA VAL A 491 4.13 -8.05 -7.36
C VAL A 491 4.55 -8.48 -5.97
N ILE A 492 3.59 -8.93 -5.18
CA ILE A 492 3.79 -9.54 -3.86
C ILE A 492 3.81 -11.06 -4.04
N ALA A 493 4.92 -11.69 -3.72
CA ALA A 493 5.03 -13.14 -3.67
C ALA A 493 4.31 -13.69 -2.43
N SER A 494 3.42 -14.65 -2.62
CA SER A 494 2.66 -15.29 -1.55
C SER A 494 2.62 -16.81 -1.72
N SER A 495 2.30 -17.51 -0.66
CA SER A 495 2.24 -18.98 -0.56
C SER A 495 3.60 -19.67 -0.50
N GLY A 496 3.73 -20.61 0.43
CA GLY A 496 4.91 -21.50 0.55
C GLY A 496 5.99 -21.04 1.52
N ALA A 497 5.92 -19.83 2.10
CA ALA A 497 6.89 -19.36 3.08
C ALA A 497 6.90 -20.24 4.33
N GLY A 498 8.07 -20.79 4.69
CA GLY A 498 8.24 -21.65 5.85
C GLY A 498 9.44 -21.29 6.74
N ASN A 499 10.39 -20.48 6.23
CA ASN A 499 11.55 -20.03 6.98
C ASN A 499 12.14 -18.74 6.34
N PRO A 500 13.06 -18.02 7.04
CA PRO A 500 13.69 -16.80 6.51
C PRO A 500 14.43 -16.97 5.18
N GLY A 501 15.04 -18.14 4.94
CA GLY A 501 15.76 -18.43 3.69
C GLY A 501 14.87 -18.38 2.45
N HIS A 502 13.59 -18.70 2.58
CA HIS A 502 12.65 -18.58 1.46
C HIS A 502 12.43 -17.12 1.03
N PHE A 503 12.43 -16.17 1.99
CA PHE A 503 12.38 -14.75 1.68
C PHE A 503 13.67 -14.27 0.99
N GLU A 504 14.84 -14.71 1.48
CA GLU A 504 16.11 -14.44 0.80
C GLU A 504 16.09 -14.97 -0.64
N GLU A 505 15.65 -16.20 -0.83
CA GLU A 505 15.61 -16.85 -2.13
C GLU A 505 14.73 -16.08 -3.12
N VAL A 506 13.51 -15.73 -2.74
CA VAL A 506 12.58 -15.02 -3.64
C VAL A 506 13.08 -13.63 -4.00
N PHE A 507 13.66 -12.89 -3.04
CA PHE A 507 14.19 -11.55 -3.30
C PHE A 507 15.46 -11.54 -4.14
N ASN A 508 16.29 -12.59 -4.07
CA ASN A 508 17.53 -12.70 -4.84
C ASN A 508 17.31 -13.31 -6.22
N LYS A 509 16.36 -14.23 -6.35
CA LYS A 509 16.16 -15.00 -7.61
C LYS A 509 15.05 -14.43 -8.49
N THR A 510 14.20 -13.54 -7.97
CA THR A 510 13.13 -12.89 -8.74
C THR A 510 13.20 -11.38 -8.59
N ARG A 511 12.42 -10.67 -9.38
CA ARG A 511 12.25 -9.21 -9.27
C ARG A 511 11.02 -8.83 -8.44
N THR A 512 10.60 -9.71 -7.51
CA THR A 512 9.44 -9.44 -6.67
C THR A 512 9.65 -8.21 -5.79
N ASP A 513 8.60 -7.44 -5.56
CA ASP A 513 8.65 -6.18 -4.81
C ASP A 513 8.39 -6.38 -3.32
N ALA A 514 7.69 -7.47 -2.98
CA ALA A 514 7.38 -7.85 -1.60
C ALA A 514 7.18 -9.36 -1.47
N ALA A 515 7.30 -9.86 -0.25
CA ALA A 515 6.98 -11.24 0.07
C ALA A 515 6.10 -11.31 1.33
N LEU A 516 5.08 -12.15 1.27
CA LEU A 516 4.05 -12.28 2.29
C LEU A 516 4.20 -13.61 3.03
N GLY A 517 4.10 -13.56 4.36
CA GLY A 517 4.04 -14.73 5.23
C GLY A 517 2.80 -14.71 6.12
N ALA A 518 2.26 -15.87 6.42
CA ALA A 518 1.13 -16.05 7.32
C ALA A 518 1.38 -17.16 8.35
N GLY A 519 1.34 -18.42 7.93
CA GLY A 519 1.37 -19.58 8.81
C GLY A 519 2.58 -19.66 9.73
N MET A 520 3.79 -19.36 9.25
CA MET A 520 5.00 -19.39 10.05
C MET A 520 4.99 -18.35 11.18
N PHE A 521 4.37 -17.17 10.93
CA PHE A 521 4.21 -16.11 11.93
C PHE A 521 3.13 -16.47 12.96
N HIS A 522 2.00 -17.03 12.50
CA HIS A 522 0.90 -17.43 13.39
C HIS A 522 1.30 -18.56 14.34
N ARG A 523 2.10 -19.53 13.86
CA ARG A 523 2.59 -20.65 14.68
C ARG A 523 3.78 -20.27 15.55
N CYS A 524 4.24 -19.01 15.47
CA CYS A 524 5.43 -18.53 16.18
C CYS A 524 6.69 -19.36 15.88
N GLU A 525 6.78 -19.98 14.70
CA GLU A 525 7.98 -20.67 14.23
C GLU A 525 9.10 -19.67 13.95
N PHE A 526 8.73 -18.52 13.37
CA PHE A 526 9.57 -17.36 13.18
C PHE A 526 8.75 -16.08 13.41
N THR A 527 9.40 -15.02 13.90
CA THR A 527 8.82 -13.68 13.93
C THR A 527 9.18 -12.91 12.66
N VAL A 528 8.44 -11.83 12.36
CA VAL A 528 8.79 -10.92 11.27
C VAL A 528 10.19 -10.33 11.49
N LYS A 529 10.51 -10.00 12.75
CA LYS A 529 11.84 -9.50 13.12
C LYS A 529 12.94 -10.48 12.77
N GLN A 530 12.80 -11.76 13.10
CA GLN A 530 13.79 -12.80 12.76
C GLN A 530 14.00 -12.93 11.25
N VAL A 531 12.92 -12.84 10.46
CA VAL A 531 13.05 -12.84 8.99
C VAL A 531 13.86 -11.62 8.54
N LYS A 532 13.57 -10.43 9.03
CA LYS A 532 14.28 -9.20 8.65
C LYS A 532 15.73 -9.16 9.12
N ASP A 533 16.01 -9.61 10.34
CA ASP A 533 17.38 -9.73 10.84
C ASP A 533 18.21 -10.66 9.93
N TYR A 534 17.66 -11.82 9.57
CA TYR A 534 18.29 -12.74 8.63
C TYR A 534 18.54 -12.10 7.25
N LEU A 535 17.54 -11.40 6.69
CA LEU A 535 17.68 -10.71 5.41
C LEU A 535 18.76 -9.64 5.46
N GLN A 536 18.85 -8.89 6.55
CA GLN A 536 19.89 -7.89 6.77
C GLN A 536 21.29 -8.51 6.86
N GLU A 537 21.44 -9.62 7.56
CA GLU A 537 22.69 -10.40 7.62
C GLU A 537 23.13 -10.89 6.23
N LYS A 538 22.16 -11.15 5.34
CA LYS A 538 22.41 -11.53 3.94
C LYS A 538 22.65 -10.32 3.01
N GLY A 539 22.69 -9.10 3.56
CA GLY A 539 22.97 -7.87 2.80
C GLY A 539 21.78 -7.27 2.06
N LEU A 540 20.56 -7.75 2.33
CA LEU A 540 19.34 -7.17 1.78
C LEU A 540 18.91 -5.95 2.60
N VAL A 541 18.51 -4.89 1.91
CA VAL A 541 18.01 -3.67 2.56
C VAL A 541 16.59 -3.92 3.06
N VAL A 542 16.40 -3.87 4.37
CA VAL A 542 15.11 -4.03 5.05
C VAL A 542 14.87 -2.89 6.04
N ARG A 543 13.61 -2.58 6.32
CA ARG A 543 13.26 -1.65 7.40
C ARG A 543 13.24 -2.39 8.73
N GLN A 544 13.87 -1.83 9.74
CA GLN A 544 13.77 -2.30 11.12
C GLN A 544 12.70 -1.50 11.89
N PHE A 545 12.13 -2.11 12.92
CA PHE A 545 11.25 -1.41 13.85
C PHE A 545 12.08 -0.46 14.73
N GLU A 546 11.69 0.81 14.78
CA GLU A 546 12.45 1.84 15.49
C GLU A 546 12.01 2.03 16.96
N GLY A 547 11.24 1.11 17.51
CA GLY A 547 10.71 1.21 18.87
C GLY A 547 9.43 2.06 18.94
N ASP A 548 9.08 2.47 20.15
CA ASP A 548 7.99 3.41 20.43
C ASP A 548 8.53 4.85 20.57
N LEU A 549 7.61 5.84 20.42
CA LEU A 549 7.91 7.27 20.57
C LEU A 549 8.13 7.65 22.03
#